data_1b8f9d7a1611c639429eb1b09171f152
#
_entry.id   1b8f9d7a1611c639429eb1b09171f152
#
_cell.length_a   1.000
_cell.length_b   1.000
_cell.length_c   1.000
_cell.angle_alpha   90.00
_cell.angle_beta   90.00
_cell.angle_gamma   90.00
#
_symmetry.space_group_name_H-M   'P 1'
#
loop_
_entity.id
_entity.type
_entity.pdbx_description
1 polymer ?
#
loop_
_entity_poly.entity_id
_entity_poly.type
_entity_poly.pdbx_seq_one_letter_code
_entity_poly.pdbx_strand_id
1 'polypeptide(L)'
;TICLVGSEMCIRDSHTGAHKINNTVGQVLLAKHMGKKRIIAETGAGQHGVATAAVAARHGLECIIFMGEEDIERQSPNVYRMKLLGAEVCSVTSGTKTLKDAMNEAMRDWVTNVDDTHYIIGSVAGPHPYPKIVRDFNSIVGVELKDQSRALFGRFPDKIIACVGGGSNAMGIFLSLIHISEPTRQIV
;
A
#
# COMPACT_ATOMS: atom_id res chain seq x y z
N THR A 1 12.02 26.90 8.67
CA THR A 1 11.48 25.96 7.64
C THR A 1 11.04 24.69 8.32
N ILE A 2 9.75 24.32 8.17
CA ILE A 2 9.21 23.06 8.67
C ILE A 2 9.22 22.08 7.51
N CYS A 3 9.96 20.99 7.67
CA CYS A 3 10.03 19.90 6.71
C CYS A 3 9.49 18.63 7.39
N LEU A 4 8.47 18.01 6.81
CA LEU A 4 7.92 16.75 7.28
C LEU A 4 8.29 15.64 6.30
N VAL A 5 8.86 14.56 6.83
CA VAL A 5 9.15 13.34 6.08
C VAL A 5 8.00 12.37 6.32
N GLY A 6 7.19 12.13 5.30
CA GLY A 6 5.93 11.41 5.41
C GLY A 6 6.00 9.96 5.92
N SER A 7 7.20 9.36 5.97
CA SER A 7 7.36 7.97 6.42
C SER A 7 7.48 7.80 7.94
N GLU A 8 8.03 8.79 8.66
CA GLU A 8 8.30 8.60 10.10
C GLU A 8 7.04 8.61 10.97
N MET A 9 6.05 9.44 10.65
CA MET A 9 4.79 9.46 11.43
C MET A 9 3.98 8.18 11.21
N CYS A 10 3.97 7.63 9.99
CA CYS A 10 3.27 6.38 9.69
C CYS A 10 3.90 5.14 10.33
N ILE A 11 5.21 5.11 10.54
CA ILE A 11 5.92 3.93 11.09
C ILE A 11 5.57 3.70 12.55
N ARG A 12 5.39 4.77 13.35
CA ARG A 12 5.17 4.66 14.80
C ARG A 12 3.73 4.32 15.16
N ASP A 13 2.77 4.83 14.43
CA ASP A 13 1.36 4.82 14.82
C ASP A 13 0.51 3.85 14.00
N SER A 14 1.02 3.34 12.87
CA SER A 14 0.29 2.39 12.04
C SER A 14 0.45 0.96 12.54
N HIS A 15 -0.64 0.20 12.57
CA HIS A 15 -0.69 -1.18 13.08
C HIS A 15 0.40 -2.11 12.49
N THR A 16 0.74 -1.97 11.21
CA THR A 16 1.77 -2.77 10.54
C THR A 16 3.10 -2.04 10.34
N GLY A 17 3.25 -0.84 10.91
CA GLY A 17 4.45 -0.01 10.80
C GLY A 17 4.60 0.73 9.48
N ALA A 18 3.55 0.86 8.67
CA ALA A 18 3.57 1.61 7.41
C ALA A 18 2.16 2.06 6.99
N HIS A 19 2.08 3.08 6.11
CA HIS A 19 0.84 3.64 5.56
C HIS A 19 -0.04 2.63 4.80
N LYS A 20 0.53 1.51 4.36
CA LYS A 20 -0.15 0.50 3.54
C LYS A 20 -1.43 -0.05 4.17
N ILE A 21 -1.51 -0.06 5.49
CA ILE A 21 -2.68 -0.54 6.23
C ILE A 21 -3.96 0.25 5.85
N ASN A 22 -3.87 1.54 5.61
CA ASN A 22 -5.02 2.37 5.25
C ASN A 22 -5.67 1.88 3.96
N ASN A 23 -4.85 1.64 2.93
CA ASN A 23 -5.30 1.11 1.65
C ASN A 23 -5.84 -0.32 1.78
N THR A 24 -5.16 -1.20 2.52
CA THR A 24 -5.58 -2.60 2.64
C THR A 24 -6.89 -2.75 3.40
N VAL A 25 -7.10 -1.98 4.47
CA VAL A 25 -8.38 -1.96 5.18
C VAL A 25 -9.52 -1.55 4.25
N GLY A 26 -9.34 -0.45 3.52
CA GLY A 26 -10.36 0.02 2.57
C GLY A 26 -10.69 -1.01 1.49
N GLN A 27 -9.67 -1.62 0.88
CA GLN A 27 -9.89 -2.61 -0.17
C GLN A 27 -10.45 -3.94 0.36
N VAL A 28 -10.08 -4.40 1.56
CA VAL A 28 -10.67 -5.60 2.17
C VAL A 28 -12.14 -5.38 2.51
N LEU A 29 -12.51 -4.22 3.03
CA LEU A 29 -13.92 -3.89 3.27
C LEU A 29 -14.72 -3.83 1.97
N LEU A 30 -14.13 -3.29 0.91
CA LEU A 30 -14.72 -3.30 -0.42
C LEU A 30 -14.90 -4.73 -0.95
N ALA A 31 -13.88 -5.59 -0.82
CA ALA A 31 -13.95 -7.00 -1.21
C ALA A 31 -15.07 -7.73 -0.47
N LYS A 32 -15.20 -7.51 0.83
CA LYS A 32 -16.30 -8.08 1.62
C LYS A 32 -17.67 -7.59 1.17
N HIS A 33 -17.79 -6.29 0.88
CA HIS A 33 -19.04 -5.72 0.37
C HIS A 33 -19.44 -6.35 -0.98
N MET A 34 -18.45 -6.67 -1.82
CA MET A 34 -18.67 -7.39 -3.09
C MET A 34 -18.86 -8.90 -2.92
N GLY A 35 -18.85 -9.45 -1.71
CA GLY A 35 -19.01 -10.88 -1.45
C GLY A 35 -17.79 -11.74 -1.82
N LYS A 36 -16.61 -11.13 -2.00
CA LYS A 36 -15.38 -11.88 -2.31
C LYS A 36 -14.91 -12.68 -1.11
N LYS A 37 -14.41 -13.88 -1.37
CA LYS A 37 -13.94 -14.83 -0.34
C LYS A 37 -12.42 -14.92 -0.27
N ARG A 38 -11.76 -14.61 -1.37
CA ARG A 38 -10.33 -14.70 -1.58
C ARG A 38 -9.77 -13.33 -1.93
N ILE A 39 -8.64 -12.98 -1.35
CA ILE A 39 -7.89 -11.78 -1.69
C ILE A 39 -6.47 -12.15 -2.12
N ILE A 40 -5.97 -11.43 -3.08
CA ILE A 40 -4.58 -11.53 -3.52
C ILE A 40 -3.92 -10.16 -3.51
N ALA A 41 -2.61 -10.15 -3.34
CA ALA A 41 -1.81 -8.93 -3.44
C ALA A 41 -0.41 -9.24 -3.98
N GLU A 42 0.22 -8.25 -4.57
CA GLU A 42 1.63 -8.23 -4.88
C GLU A 42 2.43 -7.58 -3.76
N THR A 43 3.69 -7.93 -3.61
CA THR A 43 4.60 -7.19 -2.73
C THR A 43 6.05 -7.31 -3.20
N GLY A 44 6.85 -6.26 -3.00
CA GLY A 44 8.30 -6.26 -3.18
C GLY A 44 9.00 -6.17 -1.82
N ALA A 45 8.98 -5.00 -1.20
CA ALA A 45 9.57 -4.80 0.14
C ALA A 45 8.83 -5.54 1.29
N GLY A 46 7.72 -6.20 1.01
CA GLY A 46 6.96 -7.00 1.97
C GLY A 46 5.92 -6.22 2.79
N GLN A 47 5.98 -4.91 2.87
CA GLN A 47 5.08 -4.12 3.73
C GLN A 47 3.61 -4.18 3.28
N HIS A 48 3.37 -4.16 1.98
CA HIS A 48 2.01 -4.30 1.45
C HIS A 48 1.45 -5.72 1.72
N GLY A 49 2.27 -6.74 1.52
CA GLY A 49 1.91 -8.13 1.83
C GLY A 49 1.57 -8.33 3.30
N VAL A 50 2.39 -7.82 4.22
CA VAL A 50 2.12 -7.90 5.67
C VAL A 50 0.81 -7.18 6.04
N ALA A 51 0.57 -5.98 5.50
CA ALA A 51 -0.67 -5.25 5.75
C ALA A 51 -1.89 -6.00 5.22
N THR A 52 -1.80 -6.56 4.01
CA THR A 52 -2.88 -7.37 3.41
C THR A 52 -3.16 -8.62 4.22
N ALA A 53 -2.11 -9.37 4.59
CA ALA A 53 -2.22 -10.58 5.41
C ALA A 53 -2.89 -10.26 6.78
N ALA A 54 -2.48 -9.17 7.43
CA ALA A 54 -3.05 -8.78 8.74
C ALA A 54 -4.56 -8.47 8.65
N VAL A 55 -4.98 -7.73 7.63
CA VAL A 55 -6.40 -7.39 7.46
C VAL A 55 -7.21 -8.62 7.00
N ALA A 56 -6.63 -9.46 6.12
CA ALA A 56 -7.25 -10.72 5.70
C ALA A 56 -7.53 -11.64 6.89
N ALA A 57 -6.51 -11.87 7.73
CA ALA A 57 -6.63 -12.68 8.94
C ALA A 57 -7.74 -12.18 9.86
N ARG A 58 -7.81 -10.85 10.09
CA ARG A 58 -8.86 -10.24 10.92
C ARG A 58 -10.27 -10.49 10.37
N HIS A 59 -10.42 -10.58 9.06
CA HIS A 59 -11.71 -10.73 8.39
C HIS A 59 -12.03 -12.15 7.95
N GLY A 60 -11.14 -13.11 8.21
CA GLY A 60 -11.33 -14.52 7.86
C GLY A 60 -11.37 -14.78 6.35
N LEU A 61 -10.61 -14.00 5.57
CA LEU A 61 -10.51 -14.16 4.13
C LEU A 61 -9.26 -14.97 3.76
N GLU A 62 -9.37 -15.81 2.76
CA GLU A 62 -8.21 -16.45 2.14
C GLU A 62 -7.28 -15.37 1.54
N CYS A 63 -5.98 -15.51 1.77
CA CYS A 63 -5.01 -14.50 1.37
C CYS A 63 -3.80 -15.13 0.70
N ILE A 64 -3.53 -14.74 -0.54
CA ILE A 64 -2.36 -15.15 -1.30
C ILE A 64 -1.54 -13.91 -1.69
N ILE A 65 -0.24 -13.96 -1.39
CA ILE A 65 0.70 -12.87 -1.65
C ILE A 65 1.72 -13.32 -2.69
N PHE A 66 1.72 -12.66 -3.84
CA PHE A 66 2.75 -12.86 -4.88
C PHE A 66 3.97 -12.01 -4.57
N MET A 67 5.13 -12.63 -4.57
CA MET A 67 6.40 -11.95 -4.27
C MET A 67 7.51 -12.54 -5.12
N GLY A 68 8.35 -11.69 -5.69
CA GLY A 68 9.49 -12.13 -6.46
C GLY A 68 10.49 -12.90 -5.61
N GLU A 69 11.11 -13.94 -6.16
CA GLU A 69 12.05 -14.81 -5.44
C GLU A 69 13.22 -14.03 -4.83
N GLU A 70 13.77 -13.06 -5.54
CA GLU A 70 14.82 -12.16 -5.05
C GLU A 70 14.35 -11.31 -3.84
N ASP A 71 13.11 -10.84 -3.90
CA ASP A 71 12.52 -10.04 -2.82
C ASP A 71 12.19 -10.92 -1.60
N ILE A 72 11.79 -12.19 -1.80
CA ILE A 72 11.56 -13.15 -0.72
C ILE A 72 12.84 -13.36 0.11
N GLU A 73 13.97 -13.54 -0.56
CA GLU A 73 15.27 -13.71 0.12
C GLU A 73 15.65 -12.45 0.91
N ARG A 74 15.56 -11.28 0.27
CA ARG A 74 15.91 -9.98 0.88
C ARG A 74 15.03 -9.62 2.05
N GLN A 75 13.76 -9.99 2.01
CA GLN A 75 12.70 -9.56 2.94
C GLN A 75 12.15 -10.73 3.78
N SER A 76 12.98 -11.73 4.07
CA SER A 76 12.58 -12.91 4.82
C SER A 76 11.83 -12.65 6.14
N PRO A 77 12.12 -11.59 6.94
CA PRO A 77 11.33 -11.27 8.12
C PRO A 77 9.87 -10.89 7.80
N ASN A 78 9.63 -10.20 6.69
CA ASN A 78 8.27 -9.86 6.27
C ASN A 78 7.55 -11.10 5.71
N VAL A 79 8.24 -11.98 5.01
CA VAL A 79 7.71 -13.28 4.55
C VAL A 79 7.26 -14.12 5.74
N TYR A 80 8.09 -14.19 6.78
CA TYR A 80 7.73 -14.88 8.01
C TYR A 80 6.45 -14.30 8.65
N ARG A 81 6.33 -12.97 8.72
CA ARG A 81 5.13 -12.30 9.26
C ARG A 81 3.88 -12.62 8.45
N MET A 82 3.96 -12.62 7.13
CA MET A 82 2.82 -12.96 6.26
C MET A 82 2.35 -14.38 6.50
N LYS A 83 3.28 -15.35 6.58
CA LYS A 83 2.96 -16.76 6.87
C LYS A 83 2.37 -16.93 8.28
N LEU A 84 2.91 -16.25 9.28
CA LEU A 84 2.39 -16.27 10.65
C LEU A 84 0.94 -15.75 10.72
N LEU A 85 0.58 -14.80 9.87
CA LEU A 85 -0.77 -14.27 9.73
C LEU A 85 -1.70 -15.15 8.89
N GLY A 86 -1.22 -16.31 8.44
CA GLY A 86 -2.00 -17.28 7.68
C GLY A 86 -2.07 -17.02 6.18
N ALA A 87 -1.31 -16.08 5.65
CA ALA A 87 -1.25 -15.86 4.21
C ALA A 87 -0.32 -16.87 3.53
N GLU A 88 -0.71 -17.34 2.35
CA GLU A 88 0.17 -18.06 1.44
C GLU A 88 1.08 -17.07 0.70
N VAL A 89 2.37 -17.37 0.63
CA VAL A 89 3.33 -16.55 -0.11
C VAL A 89 3.79 -17.35 -1.33
N CYS A 90 3.34 -16.93 -2.51
CA CYS A 90 3.70 -17.50 -3.80
C CYS A 90 4.96 -16.84 -4.35
N SER A 91 6.01 -17.65 -4.54
CA SER A 91 7.26 -17.21 -5.16
C SER A 91 7.12 -17.06 -6.66
N VAL A 92 7.49 -15.89 -7.18
CA VAL A 92 7.50 -15.61 -8.62
C VAL A 92 8.94 -15.68 -9.13
N THR A 93 9.20 -16.66 -9.98
CA THR A 93 10.53 -16.97 -10.52
C THR A 93 10.74 -16.45 -11.94
N SER A 94 9.72 -15.87 -12.56
CA SER A 94 9.77 -15.30 -13.90
C SER A 94 10.39 -13.90 -13.92
N GLY A 95 10.95 -13.51 -15.07
CA GLY A 95 11.49 -12.18 -15.33
C GLY A 95 12.65 -11.81 -14.41
N THR A 96 12.59 -10.62 -13.83
CA THR A 96 13.59 -10.09 -12.88
C THR A 96 13.38 -10.58 -11.45
N LYS A 97 12.36 -11.40 -11.22
CA LYS A 97 12.01 -11.96 -9.91
C LYS A 97 11.76 -10.90 -8.81
N THR A 98 11.21 -9.76 -9.22
CA THR A 98 10.94 -8.61 -8.35
C THR A 98 9.48 -8.15 -8.41
N LEU A 99 9.16 -7.03 -7.78
CA LEU A 99 7.80 -6.47 -7.67
C LEU A 99 7.03 -6.43 -9.00
N LYS A 100 7.68 -6.09 -10.12
CA LYS A 100 7.01 -6.01 -11.43
C LYS A 100 6.45 -7.37 -11.85
N ASP A 101 7.23 -8.42 -11.68
CA ASP A 101 6.84 -9.78 -12.06
C ASP A 101 5.78 -10.34 -11.10
N ALA A 102 5.89 -10.02 -9.80
CA ALA A 102 4.87 -10.33 -8.81
C ALA A 102 3.52 -9.67 -9.15
N MET A 103 3.54 -8.40 -9.60
CA MET A 103 2.34 -7.67 -10.03
C MET A 103 1.71 -8.33 -11.27
N ASN A 104 2.53 -8.74 -12.24
CA ASN A 104 2.05 -9.41 -13.45
C ASN A 104 1.38 -10.76 -13.10
N GLU A 105 1.95 -11.52 -12.20
CA GLU A 105 1.40 -12.81 -11.79
C GLU A 105 0.10 -12.65 -10.99
N ALA A 106 0.07 -11.72 -10.05
CA ALA A 106 -1.14 -11.36 -9.33
C ALA A 106 -2.28 -10.94 -10.28
N MET A 107 -1.94 -10.18 -11.33
CA MET A 107 -2.91 -9.75 -12.34
C MET A 107 -3.46 -10.94 -13.15
N ARG A 108 -2.60 -11.92 -13.52
CA ARG A 108 -3.05 -13.14 -14.23
C ARG A 108 -3.97 -13.98 -13.36
N ASP A 109 -3.60 -14.19 -12.10
CA ASP A 109 -4.43 -14.92 -11.15
C ASP A 109 -5.79 -14.24 -10.98
N TRP A 110 -5.79 -12.91 -10.78
CA TRP A 110 -7.02 -12.15 -10.60
C TRP A 110 -7.97 -12.25 -11.79
N VAL A 111 -7.47 -12.10 -13.01
CA VAL A 111 -8.32 -12.19 -14.22
C VAL A 111 -8.93 -13.59 -14.36
N THR A 112 -8.19 -14.61 -13.95
CA THR A 112 -8.67 -16.00 -14.01
C THR A 112 -9.75 -16.28 -12.94
N ASN A 113 -9.65 -15.67 -11.78
CA ASN A 113 -10.49 -15.96 -10.60
C ASN A 113 -11.33 -14.74 -10.17
N VAL A 114 -11.72 -13.88 -11.10
CA VAL A 114 -12.36 -12.59 -10.81
C VAL A 114 -13.68 -12.72 -10.04
N ASP A 115 -14.39 -13.82 -10.17
CA ASP A 115 -15.72 -14.00 -9.57
C ASP A 115 -15.67 -14.07 -8.03
N ASP A 116 -14.66 -14.71 -7.46
CA ASP A 116 -14.53 -14.90 -6.01
C ASP A 116 -13.35 -14.13 -5.40
N THR A 117 -12.46 -13.62 -6.22
CA THR A 117 -11.18 -13.02 -5.83
C THR A 117 -11.18 -11.51 -6.01
N HIS A 118 -10.63 -10.78 -5.03
CA HIS A 118 -10.32 -9.37 -5.16
C HIS A 118 -8.81 -9.15 -5.10
N TYR A 119 -8.29 -8.41 -6.08
CA TYR A 119 -6.89 -8.00 -6.10
C TYR A 119 -6.69 -6.72 -5.32
N ILE A 120 -5.96 -6.79 -4.21
CA ILE A 120 -5.59 -5.64 -3.39
C ILE A 120 -4.27 -5.07 -3.89
N ILE A 121 -4.36 -4.09 -4.77
CA ILE A 121 -3.16 -3.44 -5.31
C ILE A 121 -2.56 -2.46 -4.29
N GLY A 122 -1.22 -2.50 -4.16
CA GLY A 122 -0.49 -1.65 -3.21
C GLY A 122 0.13 -0.39 -3.81
N SER A 123 0.15 -0.29 -5.13
CA SER A 123 0.78 0.78 -5.90
C SER A 123 -0.26 1.64 -6.61
N VAL A 124 0.06 2.92 -6.88
CA VAL A 124 -0.78 3.80 -7.72
C VAL A 124 -0.52 3.47 -9.18
N ALA A 125 -0.87 2.24 -9.57
CA ALA A 125 -0.61 1.65 -10.87
C ALA A 125 -1.79 0.77 -11.29
N GLY A 126 -1.72 0.25 -12.52
CA GLY A 126 -2.74 -0.63 -13.06
C GLY A 126 -3.89 0.11 -13.77
N PRO A 127 -4.91 -0.62 -14.25
CA PRO A 127 -6.04 -0.03 -14.94
C PRO A 127 -6.96 0.75 -13.96
N HIS A 128 -7.75 1.66 -14.52
CA HIS A 128 -8.82 2.29 -13.74
C HIS A 128 -9.79 1.21 -13.21
N PRO A 129 -10.24 1.28 -11.93
CA PRO A 129 -10.13 2.37 -10.97
C PRO A 129 -8.98 2.24 -9.95
N TYR A 130 -8.05 1.30 -10.09
CA TYR A 130 -7.03 1.01 -9.07
C TYR A 130 -6.19 2.22 -8.63
N PRO A 131 -5.63 3.05 -9.52
CA PRO A 131 -4.88 4.22 -9.08
C PRO A 131 -5.68 5.16 -8.19
N LYS A 132 -6.97 5.32 -8.50
CA LYS A 132 -7.88 6.15 -7.72
C LYS A 132 -8.16 5.52 -6.34
N ILE A 133 -8.45 4.23 -6.28
CA ILE A 133 -8.70 3.50 -5.03
C ILE A 133 -7.51 3.63 -4.08
N VAL A 134 -6.31 3.33 -4.57
CA VAL A 134 -5.08 3.39 -3.76
C VAL A 134 -4.81 4.81 -3.26
N ARG A 135 -4.97 5.81 -4.13
CA ARG A 135 -4.84 7.22 -3.77
C ARG A 135 -5.83 7.62 -2.69
N ASP A 136 -7.11 7.33 -2.91
CA ASP A 136 -8.19 7.81 -2.05
C ASP A 136 -8.12 7.18 -0.66
N PHE A 137 -7.85 5.87 -0.55
CA PHE A 137 -7.68 5.22 0.74
C PHE A 137 -6.42 5.65 1.50
N ASN A 138 -5.37 6.06 0.81
CA ASN A 138 -4.17 6.60 1.47
C ASN A 138 -4.28 8.11 1.77
N SER A 139 -5.24 8.82 1.22
CA SER A 139 -5.37 10.28 1.37
C SER A 139 -5.63 10.73 2.81
N ILE A 140 -6.10 9.83 3.66
CA ILE A 140 -6.31 10.09 5.10
C ILE A 140 -5.03 10.62 5.77
N VAL A 141 -3.86 10.12 5.37
CA VAL A 141 -2.56 10.57 5.88
C VAL A 141 -2.36 12.07 5.66
N GLY A 142 -2.67 12.57 4.46
CA GLY A 142 -2.54 13.99 4.17
C GLY A 142 -3.63 14.84 4.82
N VAL A 143 -4.83 14.28 5.04
CA VAL A 143 -5.90 14.96 5.79
C VAL A 143 -5.49 15.17 7.24
N GLU A 144 -5.09 14.10 7.93
CA GLU A 144 -4.65 14.16 9.32
C GLU A 144 -3.41 15.03 9.51
N LEU A 145 -2.48 15.03 8.55
CA LEU A 145 -1.29 15.85 8.59
C LEU A 145 -1.60 17.36 8.67
N LYS A 146 -2.69 17.81 8.05
CA LYS A 146 -3.12 19.23 8.13
C LYS A 146 -3.43 19.62 9.57
N ASP A 147 -4.23 18.81 10.24
CA ASP A 147 -4.66 19.10 11.61
C ASP A 147 -3.50 18.95 12.59
N GLN A 148 -2.68 17.92 12.44
CA GLN A 148 -1.49 17.70 13.24
C GLN A 148 -0.46 18.83 13.06
N SER A 149 -0.23 19.31 11.85
CA SER A 149 0.69 20.43 11.59
C SER A 149 0.20 21.72 12.26
N ARG A 150 -1.09 22.01 12.16
CA ARG A 150 -1.66 23.19 12.82
C ARG A 150 -1.59 23.08 14.33
N ALA A 151 -1.88 21.92 14.90
CA ALA A 151 -1.82 21.68 16.34
C ALA A 151 -0.40 21.78 16.90
N LEU A 152 0.60 21.25 16.18
CA LEU A 152 1.98 21.19 16.65
C LEU A 152 2.77 22.46 16.36
N PHE A 153 2.54 23.10 15.21
CA PHE A 153 3.39 24.20 14.70
C PHE A 153 2.62 25.51 14.47
N GLY A 154 1.30 25.52 14.65
CA GLY A 154 0.44 26.68 14.38
C GLY A 154 0.30 27.02 12.90
N ARG A 155 0.93 26.27 11.99
CA ARG A 155 0.94 26.52 10.54
C ARG A 155 1.16 25.24 9.74
N PHE A 156 0.98 25.33 8.43
CA PHE A 156 1.34 24.25 7.52
C PHE A 156 2.85 24.16 7.28
N PRO A 157 3.36 22.98 6.88
CA PRO A 157 4.76 22.82 6.53
C PRO A 157 5.10 23.59 5.24
N ASP A 158 6.30 24.17 5.20
CA ASP A 158 6.81 24.86 4.00
C ASP A 158 7.19 23.89 2.88
N LYS A 159 7.58 22.66 3.26
CA LYS A 159 7.99 21.60 2.34
C LYS A 159 7.50 20.24 2.84
N ILE A 160 7.08 19.41 1.91
CA ILE A 160 6.72 18.01 2.16
C ILE A 160 7.57 17.14 1.26
N ILE A 161 8.27 16.19 1.87
CA ILE A 161 9.14 15.24 1.17
C ILE A 161 8.58 13.83 1.42
N ALA A 162 8.38 13.07 0.37
CA ALA A 162 7.89 11.70 0.44
C ALA A 162 8.71 10.78 -0.46
N CYS A 163 9.03 9.58 0.05
CA CYS A 163 9.64 8.53 -0.77
C CYS A 163 8.62 8.01 -1.79
N VAL A 164 9.09 7.76 -3.00
CA VAL A 164 8.28 7.24 -4.11
C VAL A 164 8.80 5.87 -4.53
N GLY A 165 8.08 4.81 -4.13
CA GLY A 165 8.19 3.48 -4.72
C GLY A 165 7.03 3.27 -5.70
N GLY A 166 5.99 2.54 -5.28
CA GLY A 166 4.74 2.42 -6.04
C GLY A 166 3.82 3.64 -5.98
N GLY A 167 4.26 4.77 -5.42
CA GLY A 167 3.56 6.05 -5.40
C GLY A 167 2.48 6.19 -4.31
N SER A 168 2.10 5.13 -3.62
CA SER A 168 0.97 5.17 -2.67
C SER A 168 1.19 6.12 -1.49
N ASN A 169 2.41 6.18 -0.94
CA ASN A 169 2.77 7.11 0.12
C ASN A 169 2.70 8.57 -0.35
N ALA A 170 3.38 8.87 -1.45
CA ALA A 170 3.43 10.22 -2.00
C ALA A 170 2.04 10.75 -2.41
N MET A 171 1.26 9.93 -3.09
CA MET A 171 -0.11 10.32 -3.50
C MET A 171 -1.03 10.51 -2.30
N GLY A 172 -0.90 9.68 -1.27
CA GLY A 172 -1.70 9.81 -0.05
C GLY A 172 -1.44 11.13 0.69
N ILE A 173 -0.19 11.55 0.78
CA ILE A 173 0.17 12.78 1.48
C ILE A 173 -0.06 14.02 0.61
N PHE A 174 0.29 13.97 -0.67
CA PHE A 174 0.25 15.16 -1.54
C PHE A 174 -1.17 15.54 -1.95
N LEU A 175 -2.07 14.59 -2.17
CA LEU A 175 -3.43 14.88 -2.63
C LEU A 175 -4.14 15.93 -1.78
N SER A 176 -4.04 15.81 -0.46
CA SER A 176 -4.70 16.73 0.46
C SER A 176 -3.98 18.07 0.63
N LEU A 177 -2.70 18.14 0.23
CA LEU A 177 -1.83 19.29 0.48
C LEU A 177 -1.48 20.07 -0.79
N ILE A 178 -1.69 19.51 -1.97
CA ILE A 178 -1.36 20.13 -3.25
C ILE A 178 -2.13 21.44 -3.52
N HIS A 179 -3.29 21.59 -2.91
CA HIS A 179 -4.11 22.80 -3.05
C HIS A 179 -3.80 23.88 -2.02
N ILE A 180 -2.81 23.68 -1.16
CA ILE A 180 -2.41 24.63 -0.11
C ILE A 180 -1.15 25.40 -0.51
N SER A 181 -0.32 24.79 -1.33
CA SER A 181 0.88 25.40 -1.91
C SER A 181 0.82 25.25 -3.42
N GLU A 182 1.11 26.30 -4.17
CA GLU A 182 1.29 26.17 -5.62
C GLU A 182 2.39 25.15 -5.90
N PRO A 183 2.17 24.20 -6.84
CA PRO A 183 3.17 23.17 -7.11
C PRO A 183 4.36 23.83 -7.83
N THR A 184 5.40 24.13 -7.09
CA THR A 184 6.70 24.39 -7.71
C THR A 184 7.22 23.04 -8.21
N ARG A 185 7.05 22.75 -9.50
CA ARG A 185 7.71 21.63 -10.17
C ARG A 185 9.22 21.91 -10.14
N GLN A 186 9.92 21.34 -9.19
CA GLN A 186 11.34 21.05 -9.36
C GLN A 186 11.46 19.67 -9.95
N ILE A 187 11.73 19.61 -11.25
CA ILE A 187 12.24 18.41 -11.92
C ILE A 187 13.70 18.30 -11.51
N VAL A 188 14.00 17.33 -10.69
CA VAL A 188 15.37 16.88 -10.45
C VAL A 188 15.56 15.57 -11.19
#